data_26f4521fea67dd49c056ef8dceaa58f4
#
_entry.id   26f4521fea67dd49c056ef8dceaa58f4
#
_cell.length_a   1.000
_cell.length_b   1.000
_cell.length_c   1.000
_cell.angle_alpha   90.00
_cell.angle_beta   90.00
_cell.angle_gamma   90.00
#
_symmetry.space_group_name_H-M   'P 1'
#
loop_
_entity.id
_entity.type
_entity.pdbx_description
1 polymer ?
#
loop_
_entity_poly.entity_id
_entity_poly.type
_entity_poly.pdbx_seq_one_letter_code
_entity_poly.pdbx_strand_id
1 'polypeptide(L)'
;MPRFNRSAAIVLAASTLASLPALADEARYNQISLRAEASQEVPRDLMSVTLYTEGQDADPAKLAGQISDTLNKALAQARQVQGVTLRQGSRNSYPIYDEKGQAITGWRERAELRLESADFASLSKLTGDMLNSLKMASMDFAISPKTRKASEDALLKQAVDAFKGRAALATEAMGGKSYKVVSLNLNTSGFPQPFARAPMMMKAARSDASPVTPDVEAGTSEVNITAEGTIEVVMP
;
A
#
# COMPACT_ATOMS: atom_id res chain seq x y z
N MET A 1 19.20 -92.30 -15.08
CA MET A 1 18.27 -91.71 -14.08
C MET A 1 19.08 -91.02 -13.03
N PRO A 2 19.27 -89.68 -13.02
CA PRO A 2 19.83 -89.01 -11.87
C PRO A 2 18.77 -88.21 -11.14
N ARG A 3 18.79 -88.33 -9.85
CA ARG A 3 18.00 -87.59 -8.87
C ARG A 3 18.62 -86.21 -8.65
N PHE A 4 17.89 -85.12 -8.94
CA PHE A 4 18.27 -83.76 -8.56
C PHE A 4 17.80 -83.44 -7.14
N ASN A 5 18.74 -83.16 -6.28
CA ASN A 5 18.54 -82.69 -4.92
C ASN A 5 18.41 -81.15 -4.97
N ARG A 6 17.23 -80.61 -4.57
CA ARG A 6 16.99 -79.19 -4.47
C ARG A 6 17.22 -78.78 -3.01
N SER A 7 18.41 -78.22 -2.77
CA SER A 7 18.65 -77.53 -1.49
C SER A 7 18.05 -76.14 -1.53
N ALA A 8 17.04 -75.90 -0.70
CA ALA A 8 16.45 -74.60 -0.52
C ALA A 8 17.35 -73.74 0.40
N ALA A 9 17.96 -72.71 -0.14
CA ALA A 9 18.68 -71.69 0.63
C ALA A 9 17.68 -70.66 1.14
N ILE A 10 17.45 -70.64 2.45
CA ILE A 10 16.66 -69.58 3.12
C ILE A 10 17.58 -68.40 3.36
N VAL A 11 17.39 -67.31 2.59
CA VAL A 11 18.05 -66.02 2.83
C VAL A 11 17.27 -65.27 3.90
N LEU A 12 17.81 -65.17 5.10
CA LEU A 12 17.24 -64.39 6.20
C LEU A 12 17.68 -62.91 5.98
N ALA A 13 16.75 -62.10 5.41
CA ALA A 13 16.95 -60.65 5.28
C ALA A 13 16.75 -59.99 6.63
N ALA A 14 17.88 -59.63 7.29
CA ALA A 14 17.86 -58.82 8.50
C ALA A 14 17.50 -57.37 8.14
N SER A 15 16.23 -57.01 8.37
CA SER A 15 15.70 -55.65 8.24
C SER A 15 16.23 -54.83 9.43
N THR A 16 17.32 -54.08 9.24
CA THR A 16 17.74 -53.03 10.19
C THR A 16 16.79 -51.86 10.07
N LEU A 17 15.79 -51.76 10.97
CA LEU A 17 15.03 -50.54 11.18
C LEU A 17 16.02 -49.48 11.68
N ALA A 18 16.39 -48.58 10.79
CA ALA A 18 17.03 -47.32 11.16
C ALA A 18 16.00 -46.48 11.92
N SER A 19 16.07 -46.49 13.24
CA SER A 19 15.32 -45.55 14.09
C SER A 19 15.85 -44.16 13.84
N LEU A 20 15.15 -43.38 13.02
CA LEU A 20 15.32 -41.94 12.92
C LEU A 20 15.07 -41.37 14.32
N PRO A 21 15.99 -40.56 14.89
CA PRO A 21 15.69 -39.85 16.11
C PRO A 21 14.50 -38.96 15.83
N ALA A 22 13.35 -39.23 16.45
CA ALA A 22 12.27 -38.29 16.54
C ALA A 22 12.86 -37.07 17.26
N LEU A 23 13.02 -35.94 16.54
CA LEU A 23 13.25 -34.65 17.15
C LEU A 23 11.99 -34.33 17.94
N ALA A 24 11.93 -34.79 19.19
CA ALA A 24 10.91 -34.37 20.12
C ALA A 24 11.08 -32.86 20.27
N ASP A 25 10.04 -32.14 19.85
CA ASP A 25 9.93 -30.69 20.09
C ASP A 25 10.06 -30.50 21.60
N GLU A 26 11.15 -29.88 22.06
CA GLU A 26 11.37 -29.66 23.49
C GLU A 26 10.17 -28.94 24.06
N ALA A 27 9.54 -29.47 25.08
CA ALA A 27 8.38 -28.88 25.72
C ALA A 27 8.74 -27.46 26.18
N ARG A 28 8.14 -26.48 25.52
CA ARG A 28 8.43 -25.06 25.77
C ARG A 28 7.58 -24.58 26.95
N TYR A 29 8.20 -24.53 28.11
CA TYR A 29 7.57 -24.03 29.32
C TYR A 29 7.79 -22.54 29.49
N ASN A 30 6.92 -21.88 30.29
CA ASN A 30 7.04 -20.48 30.69
C ASN A 30 7.06 -19.49 29.50
N GLN A 31 6.48 -19.88 28.35
CA GLN A 31 6.37 -19.00 27.19
C GLN A 31 5.03 -18.26 27.19
N ILE A 32 5.10 -16.97 26.89
CA ILE A 32 3.94 -16.08 26.79
C ILE A 32 3.98 -15.39 25.45
N SER A 33 2.89 -15.46 24.70
CA SER A 33 2.69 -14.66 23.50
C SER A 33 2.03 -13.34 23.84
N LEU A 34 2.62 -12.25 23.38
CA LEU A 34 2.21 -10.88 23.67
C LEU A 34 2.02 -10.10 22.39
N ARG A 35 1.13 -9.13 22.46
CA ARG A 35 0.91 -8.14 21.41
C ARG A 35 0.92 -6.74 22.01
N ALA A 36 1.63 -5.83 21.38
CA ALA A 36 1.58 -4.39 21.67
C ALA A 36 1.36 -3.61 20.39
N GLU A 37 0.86 -2.41 20.52
CA GLU A 37 0.49 -1.57 19.40
C GLU A 37 0.88 -0.13 19.71
N ALA A 38 1.38 0.57 18.68
CA ALA A 38 1.61 2.00 18.72
C ALA A 38 0.94 2.65 17.51
N SER A 39 0.17 3.72 17.71
CA SER A 39 -0.48 4.45 16.65
C SER A 39 -0.25 5.95 16.79
N GLN A 40 -0.31 6.65 15.65
CA GLN A 40 -0.19 8.10 15.58
C GLN A 40 -1.02 8.65 14.43
N GLU A 41 -1.69 9.76 14.66
CA GLU A 41 -2.25 10.56 13.57
C GLU A 41 -1.13 11.36 12.88
N VAL A 42 -1.04 11.21 11.55
CA VAL A 42 -0.04 11.85 10.71
C VAL A 42 -0.74 12.75 9.70
N PRO A 43 -0.35 14.03 9.57
CA PRO A 43 -0.90 14.92 8.56
C PRO A 43 -0.68 14.38 7.15
N ARG A 44 -1.66 14.56 6.29
CA ARG A 44 -1.50 14.32 4.85
C ARG A 44 -0.84 15.52 4.24
N ASP A 45 0.41 15.39 3.85
CA ASP A 45 1.30 16.45 3.37
C ASP A 45 1.62 16.35 1.88
N LEU A 46 0.90 15.50 1.14
CA LEU A 46 1.04 15.32 -0.30
C LEU A 46 -0.33 15.36 -0.97
N MET A 47 -0.51 16.31 -1.89
CA MET A 47 -1.65 16.37 -2.79
C MET A 47 -1.28 15.71 -4.11
N SER A 48 -2.17 14.88 -4.63
CA SER A 48 -2.04 14.20 -5.91
C SER A 48 -3.27 14.48 -6.77
N VAL A 49 -3.05 14.99 -7.97
CA VAL A 49 -4.11 15.27 -8.96
C VAL A 49 -3.87 14.43 -10.19
N THR A 50 -4.88 13.69 -10.61
CA THR A 50 -4.87 12.97 -11.89
C THR A 50 -5.75 13.71 -12.89
N LEU A 51 -5.12 14.21 -13.94
CA LEU A 51 -5.77 14.83 -15.08
C LEU A 51 -5.73 13.89 -16.28
N TYR A 52 -6.67 14.03 -17.20
CA TYR A 52 -6.69 13.26 -18.42
C TYR A 52 -7.17 14.06 -19.62
N THR A 53 -6.75 13.60 -20.81
CA THR A 53 -7.35 13.97 -22.08
C THR A 53 -7.91 12.72 -22.75
N GLU A 54 -8.99 12.88 -23.47
CA GLU A 54 -9.65 11.81 -24.20
C GLU A 54 -10.15 12.32 -25.54
N GLY A 55 -9.96 11.58 -26.59
CA GLY A 55 -10.43 11.88 -27.92
C GLY A 55 -10.89 10.65 -28.68
N GLN A 56 -11.51 10.90 -29.85
CA GLN A 56 -11.95 9.87 -30.80
C GLN A 56 -11.65 10.34 -32.21
N ASP A 57 -11.16 9.44 -33.05
CA ASP A 57 -10.95 9.66 -34.48
C ASP A 57 -11.06 8.32 -35.24
N ALA A 58 -11.41 8.36 -36.51
CA ALA A 58 -11.38 7.18 -37.36
C ALA A 58 -9.94 6.72 -37.64
N ASP A 59 -8.99 7.67 -37.69
CA ASP A 59 -7.56 7.41 -37.86
C ASP A 59 -6.84 7.37 -36.50
N PRO A 60 -6.32 6.19 -36.09
CA PRO A 60 -5.63 6.05 -34.81
C PRO A 60 -4.32 6.84 -34.74
N ALA A 61 -3.62 7.05 -35.87
CA ALA A 61 -2.36 7.79 -35.87
C ALA A 61 -2.60 9.28 -35.64
N LYS A 62 -3.63 9.83 -36.27
CA LYS A 62 -4.08 11.21 -36.08
C LYS A 62 -4.55 11.44 -34.65
N LEU A 63 -5.34 10.52 -34.10
CA LEU A 63 -5.79 10.55 -32.72
C LEU A 63 -4.62 10.57 -31.72
N ALA A 64 -3.65 9.65 -31.91
CA ALA A 64 -2.45 9.57 -31.08
C ALA A 64 -1.63 10.87 -31.10
N GLY A 65 -1.54 11.52 -32.27
CA GLY A 65 -0.91 12.83 -32.42
C GLY A 65 -1.62 13.91 -31.60
N GLN A 66 -2.92 14.04 -31.73
CA GLN A 66 -3.73 15.04 -31.00
C GLN A 66 -3.63 14.88 -29.48
N ILE A 67 -3.71 13.63 -28.99
CA ILE A 67 -3.56 13.32 -27.57
C ILE A 67 -2.15 13.69 -27.09
N SER A 68 -1.11 13.36 -27.86
CA SER A 68 0.28 13.68 -27.52
C SER A 68 0.52 15.18 -27.49
N ASP A 69 -0.01 15.94 -28.43
CA ASP A 69 0.11 17.41 -28.46
C ASP A 69 -0.52 18.06 -27.25
N THR A 70 -1.71 17.60 -26.84
CA THR A 70 -2.40 18.08 -25.66
C THR A 70 -1.59 17.79 -24.40
N LEU A 71 -1.07 16.56 -24.24
CA LEU A 71 -0.24 16.19 -23.09
C LEU A 71 1.08 16.97 -23.05
N ASN A 72 1.74 17.15 -24.20
CA ASN A 72 3.00 17.88 -24.29
C ASN A 72 2.84 19.34 -23.84
N LYS A 73 1.74 20.00 -24.23
CA LYS A 73 1.42 21.35 -23.77
C LYS A 73 1.24 21.38 -22.23
N ALA A 74 0.46 20.44 -21.69
CA ALA A 74 0.23 20.31 -20.26
C ALA A 74 1.52 20.03 -19.50
N LEU A 75 2.38 19.13 -20.01
CA LEU A 75 3.69 18.84 -19.43
C LEU A 75 4.61 20.06 -19.43
N ALA A 76 4.62 20.84 -20.52
CA ALA A 76 5.40 22.07 -20.61
C ALA A 76 4.94 23.10 -19.58
N GLN A 77 3.63 23.25 -19.38
CA GLN A 77 3.04 24.15 -18.38
C GLN A 77 3.41 23.71 -16.95
N ALA A 78 3.26 22.42 -16.64
CA ALA A 78 3.53 21.89 -15.31
C ALA A 78 5.01 22.00 -14.93
N ARG A 79 5.93 21.87 -15.87
CA ARG A 79 7.39 22.03 -15.64
C ARG A 79 7.81 23.43 -15.22
N GLN A 80 6.96 24.43 -15.45
CA GLN A 80 7.23 25.82 -15.02
C GLN A 80 6.94 26.02 -13.52
N VAL A 81 6.21 25.11 -12.88
CA VAL A 81 5.84 25.25 -11.47
C VAL A 81 6.80 24.43 -10.62
N GLN A 82 7.54 25.14 -9.76
CA GLN A 82 8.48 24.48 -8.84
C GLN A 82 7.74 23.68 -7.77
N GLY A 83 8.34 22.60 -7.31
CA GLY A 83 7.76 21.74 -6.26
C GLY A 83 6.66 20.81 -6.73
N VAL A 84 6.33 20.80 -8.03
CA VAL A 84 5.39 19.85 -8.63
C VAL A 84 6.17 18.70 -9.27
N THR A 85 5.87 17.50 -8.82
CA THR A 85 6.38 16.25 -9.42
C THR A 85 5.39 15.77 -10.48
N LEU A 86 5.94 15.49 -11.66
CA LEU A 86 5.17 15.00 -12.80
C LEU A 86 5.37 13.50 -12.96
N ARG A 87 4.28 12.78 -13.11
CA ARG A 87 4.27 11.38 -13.49
C ARG A 87 3.33 11.17 -14.67
N GLN A 88 3.79 10.48 -15.68
CA GLN A 88 2.91 10.03 -16.76
C GLN A 88 2.01 8.93 -16.20
N GLY A 89 0.71 9.07 -16.40
CA GLY A 89 -0.28 8.08 -16.03
C GLY A 89 -0.51 7.03 -17.12
N SER A 90 -1.66 6.38 -17.10
CA SER A 90 -2.05 5.40 -18.10
C SER A 90 -2.30 6.07 -19.46
N ARG A 91 -2.03 5.33 -20.54
CA ARG A 91 -2.42 5.71 -21.90
C ARG A 91 -3.00 4.46 -22.58
N ASN A 92 -4.27 4.56 -22.95
CA ASN A 92 -5.01 3.42 -23.48
C ASN A 92 -5.76 3.84 -24.73
N SER A 93 -5.70 2.99 -25.76
CA SER A 93 -6.45 3.14 -26.99
C SER A 93 -7.38 1.96 -27.18
N TYR A 94 -8.62 2.23 -27.55
CA TYR A 94 -9.68 1.24 -27.70
C TYR A 94 -10.35 1.39 -29.07
N PRO A 95 -10.62 0.29 -29.78
CA PRO A 95 -11.42 0.34 -30.99
C PRO A 95 -12.90 0.67 -30.66
N ILE A 96 -13.53 1.43 -31.52
CA ILE A 96 -14.97 1.69 -31.53
C ILE A 96 -15.55 0.81 -32.64
N TYR A 97 -16.52 -0.02 -32.29
CA TYR A 97 -17.19 -0.91 -33.22
C TYR A 97 -18.51 -0.33 -33.72
N ASP A 98 -18.97 -0.82 -34.86
CA ASP A 98 -20.30 -0.57 -35.36
C ASP A 98 -21.38 -1.16 -34.41
N GLU A 99 -22.66 -0.85 -34.67
CA GLU A 99 -23.78 -1.34 -33.86
C GLU A 99 -23.89 -2.87 -33.81
N LYS A 100 -23.32 -3.56 -34.82
CA LYS A 100 -23.31 -5.04 -34.90
C LYS A 100 -22.08 -5.65 -34.25
N GLY A 101 -21.12 -4.84 -33.80
CA GLY A 101 -19.86 -5.30 -33.20
C GLY A 101 -18.92 -5.99 -34.18
N GLN A 102 -19.09 -5.80 -35.50
CA GLN A 102 -18.34 -6.54 -36.53
C GLN A 102 -17.22 -5.73 -37.18
N ALA A 103 -17.38 -4.42 -37.29
CA ALA A 103 -16.41 -3.56 -37.95
C ALA A 103 -15.94 -2.45 -37.02
N ILE A 104 -14.62 -2.16 -37.07
CA ILE A 104 -14.07 -0.99 -36.35
C ILE A 104 -14.42 0.26 -37.14
N THR A 105 -15.13 1.18 -36.50
CA THR A 105 -15.55 2.45 -37.07
C THR A 105 -14.71 3.65 -36.64
N GLY A 106 -13.89 3.45 -35.60
CA GLY A 106 -12.99 4.46 -35.08
C GLY A 106 -12.20 3.96 -33.87
N TRP A 107 -11.51 4.90 -33.26
CA TRP A 107 -10.69 4.67 -32.09
C TRP A 107 -10.99 5.72 -31.03
N ARG A 108 -10.92 5.30 -29.78
CA ARG A 108 -10.97 6.19 -28.62
C ARG A 108 -9.64 6.04 -27.90
N GLU A 109 -9.01 7.14 -27.57
CA GLU A 109 -7.79 7.14 -26.79
C GLU A 109 -7.93 8.07 -25.59
N ARG A 110 -7.49 7.58 -24.43
CA ARG A 110 -7.40 8.32 -23.17
C ARG A 110 -5.98 8.24 -22.64
N ALA A 111 -5.46 9.39 -22.24
CA ALA A 111 -4.14 9.47 -21.61
C ALA A 111 -4.20 10.34 -20.36
N GLU A 112 -3.45 9.95 -19.35
CA GLU A 112 -3.48 10.53 -18.01
C GLU A 112 -2.14 11.19 -17.69
N LEU A 113 -2.22 12.26 -16.91
CA LEU A 113 -1.10 12.97 -16.30
C LEU A 113 -1.35 13.07 -14.80
N ARG A 114 -0.40 12.64 -13.99
CA ARG A 114 -0.46 12.74 -12.55
C ARG A 114 0.52 13.79 -12.05
N LEU A 115 0.02 14.70 -11.22
CA LEU A 115 0.75 15.78 -10.60
C LEU A 115 0.75 15.56 -9.09
N GLU A 116 1.90 15.73 -8.45
CA GLU A 116 2.05 15.58 -7.00
C GLU A 116 2.82 16.78 -6.43
N SER A 117 2.36 17.34 -5.32
CA SER A 117 3.04 18.41 -4.60
C SER A 117 2.69 18.43 -3.12
N ALA A 118 3.65 18.89 -2.31
CA ALA A 118 3.40 19.30 -0.93
C ALA A 118 2.86 20.74 -0.84
N ASP A 119 3.05 21.54 -1.89
CA ASP A 119 2.46 22.88 -2.01
C ASP A 119 1.08 22.76 -2.68
N PHE A 120 0.04 22.66 -1.85
CA PHE A 120 -1.34 22.50 -2.29
C PHE A 120 -1.85 23.72 -3.06
N ALA A 121 -1.45 24.92 -2.67
CA ALA A 121 -1.90 26.15 -3.31
C ALA A 121 -1.37 26.24 -4.74
N SER A 122 -0.07 26.00 -4.94
CA SER A 122 0.54 25.99 -6.26
C SER A 122 -0.03 24.88 -7.15
N LEU A 123 -0.26 23.67 -6.61
CA LEU A 123 -0.83 22.58 -7.38
C LEU A 123 -2.30 22.82 -7.72
N SER A 124 -3.10 23.40 -6.81
CA SER A 124 -4.49 23.76 -7.07
C SER A 124 -4.61 24.79 -8.17
N LYS A 125 -3.76 25.84 -8.16
CA LYS A 125 -3.72 26.85 -9.21
C LYS A 125 -3.36 26.25 -10.57
N LEU A 126 -2.28 25.46 -10.60
CA LEU A 126 -1.86 24.76 -11.83
C LEU A 126 -2.97 23.85 -12.38
N THR A 127 -3.63 23.11 -11.47
CA THR A 127 -4.78 22.27 -11.85
C THR A 127 -5.88 23.08 -12.49
N GLY A 128 -6.27 24.21 -11.87
CA GLY A 128 -7.29 25.11 -12.42
C GLY A 128 -6.95 25.60 -13.84
N ASP A 129 -5.70 26.01 -14.05
CA ASP A 129 -5.22 26.46 -15.37
C ASP A 129 -5.27 25.32 -16.42
N MET A 130 -4.99 24.08 -16.01
CA MET A 130 -5.00 22.92 -16.90
C MET A 130 -6.41 22.42 -17.26
N LEU A 131 -7.42 22.71 -16.45
CA LEU A 131 -8.80 22.29 -16.72
C LEU A 131 -9.40 22.93 -17.98
N ASN A 132 -8.74 23.94 -18.56
CA ASN A 132 -9.12 24.49 -19.87
C ASN A 132 -8.85 23.50 -21.02
N SER A 133 -7.92 22.55 -20.87
CA SER A 133 -7.52 21.60 -21.90
C SER A 133 -7.58 20.13 -21.47
N LEU A 134 -7.59 19.89 -20.19
CA LEU A 134 -7.67 18.56 -19.59
C LEU A 134 -8.90 18.43 -18.71
N LYS A 135 -9.27 17.20 -18.38
CA LYS A 135 -10.33 16.88 -17.43
C LYS A 135 -9.71 16.30 -16.16
N MET A 136 -10.32 16.55 -15.01
CA MET A 136 -9.88 15.96 -13.75
C MET A 136 -10.50 14.57 -13.57
N ALA A 137 -9.64 13.58 -13.29
CA ALA A 137 -10.08 12.24 -12.93
C ALA A 137 -10.20 12.09 -11.41
N SER A 138 -9.20 12.57 -10.65
CA SER A 138 -9.21 12.54 -9.18
C SER A 138 -8.31 13.64 -8.59
N MET A 139 -8.58 13.95 -7.32
CA MET A 139 -7.75 14.74 -6.44
C MET A 139 -7.74 14.03 -5.09
N ASP A 140 -6.55 13.66 -4.62
CA ASP A 140 -6.35 12.86 -3.43
C ASP A 140 -5.28 13.48 -2.53
N PHE A 141 -5.42 13.27 -1.21
CA PHE A 141 -4.42 13.66 -0.23
C PHE A 141 -3.86 12.43 0.45
N ALA A 142 -2.54 12.40 0.62
CA ALA A 142 -1.82 11.28 1.20
C ALA A 142 -0.67 11.77 2.09
N ILE A 143 -0.13 10.87 2.89
CA ILE A 143 1.13 11.10 3.61
C ILE A 143 2.27 10.91 2.61
N SER A 144 3.19 11.87 2.51
CA SER A 144 4.35 11.75 1.64
C SER A 144 5.26 10.59 2.06
N PRO A 145 6.02 9.97 1.13
CA PRO A 145 6.95 8.89 1.45
C PRO A 145 7.98 9.27 2.54
N LYS A 146 8.40 10.53 2.57
CA LYS A 146 9.32 11.05 3.58
C LYS A 146 8.70 11.07 4.97
N THR A 147 7.52 11.68 5.10
CA THR A 147 6.79 11.78 6.36
C THR A 147 6.35 10.41 6.84
N ARG A 148 5.90 9.55 5.91
CA ARG A 148 5.56 8.16 6.19
C ARG A 148 6.72 7.43 6.85
N LYS A 149 7.90 7.43 6.19
CA LYS A 149 9.08 6.75 6.71
C LYS A 149 9.47 7.27 8.10
N ALA A 150 9.46 8.58 8.32
CA ALA A 150 9.78 9.17 9.62
C ALA A 150 8.80 8.71 10.72
N SER A 151 7.50 8.66 10.41
CA SER A 151 6.46 8.21 11.35
C SER A 151 6.58 6.71 11.62
N GLU A 152 6.83 5.88 10.61
CA GLU A 152 7.04 4.44 10.76
C GLU A 152 8.27 4.15 11.64
N ASP A 153 9.40 4.83 11.41
CA ASP A 153 10.63 4.66 12.22
C ASP A 153 10.40 5.06 13.70
N ALA A 154 9.59 6.08 13.97
CA ALA A 154 9.24 6.49 15.32
C ALA A 154 8.29 5.49 16.00
N LEU A 155 7.23 5.09 15.31
CA LEU A 155 6.24 4.14 15.81
C LEU A 155 6.81 2.74 16.05
N LEU A 156 7.76 2.31 15.22
CA LEU A 156 8.46 1.05 15.41
C LEU A 156 9.16 1.01 16.78
N LYS A 157 9.87 2.08 17.16
CA LYS A 157 10.50 2.17 18.47
C LYS A 157 9.46 2.12 19.60
N GLN A 158 8.36 2.88 19.46
CA GLN A 158 7.28 2.90 20.45
C GLN A 158 6.60 1.53 20.61
N ALA A 159 6.35 0.81 19.50
CA ALA A 159 5.74 -0.51 19.52
C ALA A 159 6.66 -1.54 20.23
N VAL A 160 7.97 -1.49 19.96
CA VAL A 160 8.95 -2.33 20.64
C VAL A 160 9.03 -2.00 22.13
N ASP A 161 9.00 -0.73 22.51
CA ASP A 161 9.04 -0.34 23.92
C ASP A 161 7.75 -0.72 24.65
N ALA A 162 6.60 -0.59 23.99
CA ALA A 162 5.31 -1.07 24.50
C ALA A 162 5.29 -2.59 24.68
N PHE A 163 5.88 -3.35 23.74
CA PHE A 163 6.06 -4.80 23.86
C PHE A 163 6.92 -5.17 25.05
N LYS A 164 8.08 -4.51 25.24
CA LYS A 164 8.97 -4.73 26.40
C LYS A 164 8.26 -4.41 27.72
N GLY A 165 7.48 -3.34 27.76
CA GLY A 165 6.69 -2.99 28.95
C GLY A 165 5.68 -4.08 29.30
N ARG A 166 4.94 -4.62 28.32
CA ARG A 166 4.03 -5.76 28.53
C ARG A 166 4.76 -7.03 28.95
N ALA A 167 5.95 -7.28 28.36
CA ALA A 167 6.77 -8.42 28.71
C ALA A 167 7.24 -8.36 30.16
N ALA A 168 7.66 -7.19 30.64
CA ALA A 168 8.05 -6.99 32.04
C ALA A 168 6.87 -7.22 33.00
N LEU A 169 5.68 -6.65 32.71
CA LEU A 169 4.47 -6.85 33.52
C LEU A 169 4.07 -8.33 33.58
N ALA A 170 4.08 -9.04 32.44
CA ALA A 170 3.74 -10.45 32.38
C ALA A 170 4.73 -11.31 33.17
N THR A 171 6.03 -10.98 33.10
CA THR A 171 7.09 -11.65 33.86
C THR A 171 6.88 -11.50 35.37
N GLU A 172 6.62 -10.29 35.83
CA GLU A 172 6.32 -10.00 37.25
C GLU A 172 5.07 -10.76 37.73
N ALA A 173 4.00 -10.71 36.95
CA ALA A 173 2.74 -11.41 37.26
C ALA A 173 2.90 -12.94 37.39
N MET A 174 3.87 -13.52 36.67
CA MET A 174 4.21 -14.94 36.78
C MET A 174 5.21 -15.26 37.90
N GLY A 175 5.70 -14.28 38.64
CA GLY A 175 6.72 -14.47 39.67
C GLY A 175 8.12 -14.72 39.11
N GLY A 176 8.36 -14.36 37.83
CA GLY A 176 9.65 -14.48 37.17
C GLY A 176 10.63 -13.37 37.54
N LYS A 177 11.93 -13.64 37.38
CA LYS A 177 13.03 -12.68 37.65
C LYS A 177 13.37 -11.82 36.42
N SER A 178 13.24 -12.37 35.22
CA SER A 178 13.55 -11.75 33.94
C SER A 178 12.89 -12.51 32.81
N TYR A 179 13.02 -11.99 31.59
CA TYR A 179 12.53 -12.68 30.38
C TYR A 179 13.56 -12.64 29.26
N LYS A 180 13.42 -13.58 28.32
CA LYS A 180 14.12 -13.60 27.04
C LYS A 180 13.08 -13.45 25.92
N VAL A 181 13.38 -12.66 24.91
CA VAL A 181 12.53 -12.59 23.69
C VAL A 181 12.89 -13.80 22.83
N VAL A 182 11.91 -14.66 22.59
CA VAL A 182 12.03 -15.86 21.74
C VAL A 182 11.78 -15.48 20.28
N SER A 183 10.73 -14.66 20.04
CA SER A 183 10.41 -14.15 18.72
C SER A 183 9.77 -12.76 18.83
N LEU A 184 10.01 -11.92 17.84
CA LEU A 184 9.36 -10.63 17.71
C LEU A 184 9.10 -10.35 16.23
N ASN A 185 7.84 -10.14 15.89
CA ASN A 185 7.39 -9.75 14.57
C ASN A 185 6.83 -8.33 14.64
N LEU A 186 7.27 -7.49 13.72
CA LEU A 186 6.81 -6.11 13.60
C LEU A 186 6.01 -5.99 12.30
N ASN A 187 4.73 -5.67 12.44
CA ASN A 187 3.83 -5.51 11.31
C ASN A 187 3.37 -4.06 11.24
N THR A 188 3.68 -3.40 10.14
CA THR A 188 3.04 -2.15 9.78
C THR A 188 1.70 -2.51 9.17
N SER A 189 0.61 -2.22 9.86
CA SER A 189 -0.72 -2.38 9.29
C SER A 189 -0.81 -1.46 8.09
N GLY A 190 -1.10 -2.03 6.92
CA GLY A 190 -1.23 -1.28 5.68
C GLY A 190 -2.19 -0.11 5.90
N PHE A 191 -1.84 1.04 5.35
CA PHE A 191 -2.59 2.28 5.52
C PHE A 191 -4.06 2.02 5.28
N PRO A 192 -4.96 2.46 6.18
CA PRO A 192 -6.37 2.50 5.86
C PRO A 192 -6.52 3.27 4.56
N GLN A 193 -7.09 2.63 3.56
CA GLN A 193 -7.59 3.35 2.38
C GLN A 193 -8.43 4.52 2.91
N PRO A 194 -8.28 5.74 2.40
CA PRO A 194 -9.06 6.86 2.86
C PRO A 194 -10.53 6.46 2.74
N PHE A 195 -11.20 6.25 3.87
CA PHE A 195 -12.64 6.18 3.89
C PHE A 195 -13.11 7.56 3.43
N ALA A 196 -13.64 7.64 2.22
CA ALA A 196 -14.34 8.81 1.76
C ALA A 196 -15.49 9.04 2.75
N ARG A 197 -15.30 9.95 3.70
CA ARG A 197 -16.44 10.47 4.47
C ARG A 197 -17.37 11.07 3.44
N ALA A 198 -18.56 10.51 3.34
CA ALA A 198 -19.60 11.07 2.50
C ALA A 198 -19.70 12.58 2.79
N PRO A 199 -19.73 13.45 1.77
CA PRO A 199 -19.87 14.87 1.99
C PRO A 199 -21.19 15.09 2.73
N MET A 200 -21.13 15.64 3.94
CA MET A 200 -22.32 16.20 4.56
C MET A 200 -22.83 17.29 3.61
N MET A 201 -24.01 17.08 3.05
CA MET A 201 -24.71 18.10 2.27
C MET A 201 -24.91 19.33 3.15
N MET A 202 -24.01 20.29 3.08
CA MET A 202 -24.27 21.64 3.55
C MET A 202 -25.29 22.28 2.60
N LYS A 203 -26.46 22.50 3.15
CA LYS A 203 -27.57 23.24 2.52
C LYS A 203 -27.03 24.61 2.08
N ALA A 204 -26.95 24.83 0.77
CA ALA A 204 -26.45 26.06 0.20
C ALA A 204 -27.33 27.23 0.62
N ALA A 205 -26.80 28.09 1.49
CA ALA A 205 -27.28 29.46 1.63
C ALA A 205 -26.60 30.27 0.52
N ARG A 206 -27.41 30.80 -0.39
CA ARG A 206 -26.95 31.79 -1.35
C ARG A 206 -26.49 33.04 -0.63
N SER A 207 -25.22 33.36 -0.73
CA SER A 207 -24.71 34.71 -0.49
C SER A 207 -23.68 35.04 -1.55
N ASP A 208 -23.87 36.18 -2.21
CA ASP A 208 -22.91 36.84 -3.08
C ASP A 208 -21.59 37.06 -2.26
N ALA A 209 -20.60 36.25 -2.53
CA ALA A 209 -19.28 36.44 -1.96
C ALA A 209 -18.24 36.09 -3.02
N SER A 210 -17.25 36.96 -3.15
CA SER A 210 -16.01 36.78 -3.91
C SER A 210 -15.48 35.37 -3.80
N PRO A 211 -14.78 34.81 -4.80
CA PRO A 211 -14.25 33.47 -4.73
C PRO A 211 -13.25 33.36 -3.58
N VAL A 212 -13.72 32.91 -2.45
CA VAL A 212 -12.88 32.46 -1.35
C VAL A 212 -12.26 31.16 -1.84
N THR A 213 -10.97 31.14 -2.05
CA THR A 213 -10.21 29.89 -2.24
C THR A 213 -10.49 29.04 -1.02
N PRO A 214 -11.12 27.87 -1.15
CA PRO A 214 -11.33 26.99 0.02
C PRO A 214 -9.97 26.66 0.60
N ASP A 215 -9.82 26.87 1.92
CA ASP A 215 -8.68 26.36 2.65
C ASP A 215 -8.82 24.82 2.60
N VAL A 216 -7.98 24.17 1.79
CA VAL A 216 -8.09 22.73 1.54
C VAL A 216 -7.35 22.02 2.67
N GLU A 217 -8.07 21.69 3.73
CA GLU A 217 -7.54 20.85 4.80
C GLU A 217 -7.43 19.40 4.31
N ALA A 218 -6.19 18.91 4.19
CA ALA A 218 -5.90 17.54 3.77
C ALA A 218 -6.32 16.48 4.79
N GLY A 219 -6.53 16.88 6.07
CA GLY A 219 -6.82 16.00 7.19
C GLY A 219 -5.62 15.14 7.60
N THR A 220 -5.86 14.20 8.51
CA THR A 220 -4.87 13.25 9.02
C THR A 220 -5.16 11.82 8.54
N SER A 221 -4.17 10.94 8.68
CA SER A 221 -4.32 9.50 8.56
C SER A 221 -3.66 8.84 9.76
N GLU A 222 -4.30 7.82 10.31
CA GLU A 222 -3.73 7.02 11.38
C GLU A 222 -2.70 6.04 10.79
N VAL A 223 -1.50 6.02 11.38
CA VAL A 223 -0.45 5.04 11.10
C VAL A 223 -0.30 4.18 12.34
N ASN A 224 -0.28 2.87 12.17
CA ASN A 224 -0.24 1.90 13.26
C ASN A 224 0.85 0.86 13.00
N ILE A 225 1.62 0.52 14.05
CA ILE A 225 2.57 -0.59 14.06
C ILE A 225 2.23 -1.52 15.22
N THR A 226 2.14 -2.80 14.89
CA THR A 226 1.93 -3.88 15.85
C THR A 226 3.22 -4.65 16.08
N ALA A 227 3.58 -4.84 17.34
CA ALA A 227 4.65 -5.72 17.80
C ALA A 227 4.03 -6.99 18.41
N GLU A 228 4.20 -8.12 17.76
CA GLU A 228 3.74 -9.43 18.24
C GLU A 228 4.92 -10.35 18.47
N GLY A 229 4.94 -11.06 19.57
CA GLY A 229 6.06 -11.93 19.85
C GLY A 229 5.82 -12.85 21.04
N THR A 230 6.77 -13.73 21.25
CA THR A 230 6.81 -14.67 22.37
C THR A 230 8.00 -14.38 23.23
N ILE A 231 7.78 -14.36 24.53
CA ILE A 231 8.83 -14.29 25.55
C ILE A 231 8.88 -15.60 26.32
N GLU A 232 10.05 -15.93 26.86
CA GLU A 232 10.26 -16.98 27.83
C GLU A 232 10.60 -16.35 29.18
N VAL A 233 9.76 -16.60 30.19
CA VAL A 233 9.96 -16.11 31.54
C VAL A 233 11.00 -16.96 32.28
N VAL A 234 12.00 -16.29 32.80
CA VAL A 234 13.05 -16.94 33.65
C VAL A 234 12.55 -16.96 35.09
N MET A 235 12.25 -18.17 35.56
CA MET A 235 11.80 -18.39 36.93
C MET A 235 12.98 -18.29 37.95
N PRO A 236 12.67 -18.07 39.22
CA PRO A 236 13.69 -18.01 40.31
C PRO A 236 14.55 -19.25 40.42
#